data_a7853fa4e3be9e198a9f828f99f23a7f
#
_entry.id   a7853fa4e3be9e198a9f828f99f23a7f
#
_cell.length_a   1.000
_cell.length_b   1.000
_cell.length_c   1.000
_cell.angle_alpha   90.00
_cell.angle_beta   90.00
_cell.angle_gamma   90.00
#
_symmetry.space_group_name_H-M   'P 1'
#
loop_
_entity.id
_entity.type
_entity.pdbx_description
1 polymer ?
#
loop_
_entity_poly.entity_id
_entity_poly.type
_entity_poly.pdbx_seq_one_letter_code
_entity_poly.pdbx_strand_id
1 'polypeptide(L)'
;MDQTKIVKKTYSQYVKSLPTARDFFNRPLTYTEKILFSHLSEPLKSIPERTKTFCCIKPDRVAMQDATAQMALLQFINAGMETTAVPSTVHCDHLITAINGAKDDLDNALITNKEVYNFLISVCEKYGIGFWKPGAGIIHQTILENYAFPGSLMIGTDSHTPNAGGLGMIAIGVGGADAVDVMTDSPWEVNWPGVIGVKLVGELKDWASPKDIILKLAGILTVKGGTGKIIEYFGEGTKTISCTGKATITNMGAEVGATTSLFPYDKKMFEYLVATSRSDIASLAEELKDHLKADDEVA
;
A
#
# COMPACT_ATOMS: atom_id res chain seq x y z
N MET A 1 17.11 -6.39 4.19
CA MET A 1 16.95 -5.20 5.06
C MET A 1 16.07 -5.60 6.24
N ASP A 2 16.41 -5.22 7.46
CA ASP A 2 15.65 -5.58 8.67
C ASP A 2 14.32 -4.82 8.73
N GLN A 3 13.21 -5.52 8.54
CA GLN A 3 11.88 -4.91 8.49
C GLN A 3 11.49 -4.25 9.81
N THR A 4 11.88 -4.82 10.95
CA THR A 4 11.59 -4.25 12.27
C THR A 4 12.22 -2.87 12.44
N LYS A 5 13.42 -2.64 11.88
CA LYS A 5 14.05 -1.29 11.88
C LYS A 5 13.26 -0.28 11.05
N ILE A 6 12.73 -0.71 9.90
CA ILE A 6 11.89 0.16 9.06
C ILE A 6 10.63 0.57 9.81
N VAL A 7 9.93 -0.41 10.40
CA VAL A 7 8.71 -0.15 11.20
C VAL A 7 8.98 0.82 12.34
N LYS A 8 10.05 0.59 13.12
CA LYS A 8 10.42 1.49 14.23
C LYS A 8 10.73 2.91 13.75
N LYS A 9 11.42 3.05 12.61
CA LYS A 9 11.71 4.37 12.02
C LYS A 9 10.42 5.07 11.61
N THR A 10 9.55 4.39 10.86
CA THR A 10 8.27 4.95 10.39
C THR A 10 7.39 5.34 11.58
N TYR A 11 7.25 4.49 12.59
CA TYR A 11 6.45 4.78 13.78
C TYR A 11 7.00 5.93 14.62
N SER A 12 8.33 6.03 14.77
CA SER A 12 8.95 7.16 15.44
C SER A 12 8.64 8.49 14.73
N GLN A 13 8.74 8.51 13.40
CA GLN A 13 8.40 9.68 12.60
C GLN A 13 6.90 9.99 12.66
N TYR A 14 6.05 8.96 12.56
CA TYR A 14 4.59 9.07 12.64
C TYR A 14 4.17 9.73 13.95
N VAL A 15 4.56 9.18 15.09
CA VAL A 15 4.20 9.74 16.43
C VAL A 15 4.72 11.15 16.60
N LYS A 16 5.97 11.43 16.17
CA LYS A 16 6.57 12.76 16.26
C LYS A 16 5.82 13.80 15.44
N SER A 17 5.22 13.41 14.32
CA SER A 17 4.51 14.34 13.43
C SER A 17 3.09 14.68 13.89
N LEU A 18 2.43 13.82 14.70
CA LEU A 18 1.02 13.98 15.05
C LEU A 18 0.68 15.30 15.78
N PRO A 19 1.45 15.77 16.81
CA PRO A 19 1.16 17.04 17.44
C PRO A 19 1.22 18.19 16.43
N THR A 20 2.27 18.25 15.62
CA THR A 20 2.43 19.27 14.58
C THR A 20 1.30 19.22 13.54
N ALA A 21 0.85 18.02 13.16
CA ALA A 21 -0.27 17.88 12.24
C ALA A 21 -1.57 18.43 12.83
N ARG A 22 -1.87 18.12 14.11
CA ARG A 22 -3.07 18.63 14.79
C ARG A 22 -3.05 20.15 14.93
N ASP A 23 -1.91 20.71 15.30
CA ASP A 23 -1.72 22.16 15.41
C ASP A 23 -1.89 22.84 14.05
N PHE A 24 -1.30 22.25 13.00
CA PHE A 24 -1.37 22.78 11.64
C PHE A 24 -2.80 22.79 11.07
N PHE A 25 -3.53 21.70 11.20
CA PHE A 25 -4.91 21.60 10.69
C PHE A 25 -5.94 22.24 11.63
N ASN A 26 -5.60 22.42 12.90
CA ASN A 26 -6.48 22.95 13.97
C ASN A 26 -7.86 22.26 14.01
N ARG A 27 -7.87 20.94 13.82
CA ARG A 27 -9.06 20.07 13.89
C ARG A 27 -8.66 18.61 14.05
N PRO A 28 -9.61 17.72 14.41
CA PRO A 28 -9.40 16.27 14.36
C PRO A 28 -8.99 15.79 12.98
N LEU A 29 -8.14 14.75 12.93
CA LEU A 29 -7.53 14.22 11.71
C LEU A 29 -8.10 12.86 11.34
N THR A 30 -8.32 12.63 10.06
CA THR A 30 -8.55 11.30 9.50
C THR A 30 -7.29 10.45 9.61
N TYR A 31 -7.42 9.14 9.58
CA TYR A 31 -6.26 8.25 9.57
C TYR A 31 -5.36 8.48 8.34
N THR A 32 -5.99 8.69 7.20
CA THR A 32 -5.34 9.10 5.95
C THR A 32 -4.46 10.34 6.15
N GLU A 33 -4.99 11.41 6.75
CA GLU A 33 -4.25 12.66 6.96
C GLU A 33 -3.06 12.48 7.90
N LYS A 34 -3.21 11.65 8.93
CA LYS A 34 -2.09 11.32 9.85
C LYS A 34 -0.94 10.64 9.10
N ILE A 35 -1.25 9.65 8.24
CA ILE A 35 -0.22 8.94 7.46
C ILE A 35 0.42 9.89 6.44
N LEU A 36 -0.37 10.61 5.64
CA LEU A 36 0.17 11.51 4.63
C LEU A 36 1.05 12.60 5.24
N PHE A 37 0.62 13.22 6.34
CA PHE A 37 1.40 14.26 7.00
C PHE A 37 2.73 13.75 7.55
N SER A 38 2.75 12.52 8.06
CA SER A 38 3.98 11.91 8.58
C SER A 38 4.99 11.56 7.49
N HIS A 39 4.55 11.45 6.24
CA HIS A 39 5.40 11.13 5.08
C HIS A 39 5.72 12.33 4.19
N LEU A 40 5.35 13.54 4.60
CA LEU A 40 5.74 14.75 3.86
C LEU A 40 7.26 14.88 3.81
N SER A 41 7.82 15.14 2.63
CA SER A 41 9.24 15.41 2.44
C SER A 41 9.62 16.81 2.89
N GLU A 42 8.67 17.75 2.83
CA GLU A 42 8.78 19.13 3.26
C GLU A 42 7.47 19.63 3.88
N PRO A 43 7.53 20.61 4.80
CA PRO A 43 6.34 21.14 5.45
C PRO A 43 5.36 21.78 4.46
N LEU A 44 4.07 21.56 4.67
CA LEU A 44 3.03 22.26 3.93
C LEU A 44 3.07 23.77 4.29
N LYS A 45 2.91 24.62 3.28
CA LYS A 45 2.90 26.09 3.45
C LYS A 45 1.56 26.63 3.97
N SER A 46 0.48 25.92 3.68
CA SER A 46 -0.90 26.25 4.08
C SER A 46 -1.75 24.97 4.10
N ILE A 47 -2.92 25.03 4.73
CA ILE A 47 -3.87 23.91 4.68
C ILE A 47 -4.16 23.56 3.21
N PRO A 48 -3.89 22.31 2.80
CA PRO A 48 -4.01 21.93 1.40
C PRO A 48 -5.46 21.89 0.94
N GLU A 49 -5.72 22.44 -0.23
CA GLU A 49 -7.00 22.26 -0.91
C GLU A 49 -7.02 20.85 -1.54
N ARG A 50 -7.99 20.04 -1.10
CA ARG A 50 -8.12 18.64 -1.54
C ARG A 50 -8.28 18.57 -3.06
N THR A 51 -7.55 17.64 -3.67
CA THR A 51 -7.48 17.40 -5.13
C THR A 51 -6.86 18.50 -5.97
N LYS A 52 -6.32 19.57 -5.35
CA LYS A 52 -5.70 20.70 -6.05
C LYS A 52 -4.29 21.04 -5.60
N THR A 53 -4.02 20.94 -4.30
CA THR A 53 -2.69 21.27 -3.77
C THR A 53 -1.74 20.11 -3.96
N PHE A 54 -0.64 20.33 -4.65
CA PHE A 54 0.45 19.37 -4.74
C PHE A 54 1.24 19.33 -3.44
N CYS A 55 1.66 18.15 -3.04
CA CYS A 55 2.58 17.91 -1.95
C CYS A 55 3.60 16.85 -2.34
N CYS A 56 4.77 16.92 -1.72
CA CYS A 56 5.85 15.97 -1.94
C CYS A 56 5.87 14.95 -0.79
N ILE A 57 5.82 13.69 -1.12
CA ILE A 57 5.76 12.58 -0.17
C ILE A 57 6.98 11.66 -0.34
N LYS A 58 7.45 11.09 0.75
CA LYS A 58 8.48 10.04 0.79
C LYS A 58 7.86 8.71 1.22
N PRO A 59 7.53 7.83 0.28
CA PRO A 59 7.06 6.48 0.60
C PRO A 59 8.12 5.65 1.34
N ASP A 60 7.67 4.72 2.19
CA ASP A 60 8.55 3.80 2.93
C ASP A 60 9.15 2.72 2.03
N ARG A 61 8.50 2.39 0.90
CA ARG A 61 8.95 1.33 0.00
C ARG A 61 8.30 1.40 -1.39
N VAL A 62 8.92 0.66 -2.32
CA VAL A 62 8.43 0.43 -3.69
C VAL A 62 8.23 -1.06 -3.93
N ALA A 63 7.12 -1.44 -4.58
CA ALA A 63 6.89 -2.79 -5.10
C ALA A 63 6.61 -2.74 -6.60
N MET A 64 7.23 -3.62 -7.37
CA MET A 64 7.09 -3.65 -8.82
C MET A 64 6.69 -5.06 -9.28
N GLN A 65 5.76 -5.14 -10.22
CA GLN A 65 5.47 -6.39 -10.92
C GLN A 65 6.38 -6.54 -12.16
N ASP A 66 6.61 -7.76 -12.61
CA ASP A 66 7.64 -8.10 -13.61
C ASP A 66 7.46 -7.44 -14.97
N ALA A 67 6.24 -7.20 -15.44
CA ALA A 67 6.01 -6.58 -16.74
C ALA A 67 6.41 -5.08 -16.75
N THR A 68 6.12 -4.34 -15.68
CA THR A 68 6.42 -2.90 -15.56
C THR A 68 7.82 -2.64 -14.98
N ALA A 69 8.36 -3.55 -14.17
CA ALA A 69 9.68 -3.42 -13.56
C ALA A 69 10.80 -3.29 -14.58
N GLN A 70 10.68 -3.90 -15.76
CA GLN A 70 11.70 -3.85 -16.79
C GLN A 70 12.07 -2.41 -17.15
N MET A 71 11.08 -1.59 -17.50
CA MET A 71 11.31 -0.20 -17.86
C MET A 71 11.72 0.67 -16.67
N ALA A 72 11.11 0.46 -15.50
CA ALA A 72 11.48 1.18 -14.29
C ALA A 72 12.95 0.92 -13.91
N LEU A 73 13.40 -0.34 -13.95
CA LEU A 73 14.78 -0.69 -13.63
C LEU A 73 15.78 -0.18 -14.67
N LEU A 74 15.43 -0.15 -15.96
CA LEU A 74 16.28 0.49 -16.98
C LEU A 74 16.45 1.99 -16.71
N GLN A 75 15.40 2.69 -16.34
CA GLN A 75 15.45 4.09 -15.95
C GLN A 75 16.29 4.29 -14.67
N PHE A 76 16.09 3.42 -13.66
CA PHE A 76 16.87 3.45 -12.42
C PHE A 76 18.38 3.23 -12.66
N ILE A 77 18.76 2.32 -13.55
CA ILE A 77 20.17 2.11 -13.93
C ILE A 77 20.77 3.38 -14.50
N ASN A 78 20.02 4.10 -15.35
CA ASN A 78 20.48 5.35 -15.95
C ASN A 78 20.62 6.50 -14.94
N ALA A 79 19.95 6.43 -13.78
CA ALA A 79 20.10 7.41 -12.70
C ALA A 79 21.45 7.30 -11.97
N GLY A 80 22.21 6.22 -12.16
CA GLY A 80 23.57 6.07 -11.65
C GLY A 80 23.67 5.83 -10.14
N MET A 81 22.59 5.43 -9.48
CA MET A 81 22.57 5.11 -8.05
C MET A 81 23.27 3.77 -7.77
N GLU A 82 23.94 3.65 -6.63
CA GLU A 82 24.58 2.38 -6.21
C GLU A 82 23.56 1.40 -5.63
N THR A 83 22.54 1.90 -4.91
CA THR A 83 21.45 1.13 -4.29
C THR A 83 20.17 1.94 -4.32
N THR A 84 19.02 1.30 -4.12
CA THR A 84 17.74 2.01 -3.97
C THR A 84 17.67 2.77 -2.66
N ALA A 85 17.10 3.98 -2.68
CA ALA A 85 16.95 4.83 -1.50
C ALA A 85 15.96 4.27 -0.48
N VAL A 86 14.98 3.50 -0.93
CA VAL A 86 13.99 2.82 -0.10
C VAL A 86 13.96 1.33 -0.39
N PRO A 87 13.52 0.48 0.55
CA PRO A 87 13.30 -0.93 0.29
C PRO A 87 12.42 -1.14 -0.96
N SER A 88 12.96 -1.84 -1.94
CA SER A 88 12.28 -2.10 -3.20
C SER A 88 12.22 -3.58 -3.49
N THR A 89 11.15 -4.04 -4.12
CA THR A 89 10.96 -5.46 -4.48
C THR A 89 10.40 -5.62 -5.89
N VAL A 90 10.81 -6.68 -6.56
CA VAL A 90 10.24 -7.13 -7.85
C VAL A 90 9.55 -8.46 -7.64
N HIS A 91 8.35 -8.61 -8.20
CA HIS A 91 7.51 -9.80 -8.09
C HIS A 91 7.16 -10.32 -9.48
N CYS A 92 7.43 -11.61 -9.74
CA CYS A 92 7.23 -12.22 -11.04
C CYS A 92 5.95 -13.05 -11.07
N ASP A 93 4.82 -12.38 -11.24
CA ASP A 93 3.49 -13.00 -11.28
C ASP A 93 2.62 -12.63 -12.50
N HIS A 94 2.95 -11.54 -13.22
CA HIS A 94 2.15 -11.06 -14.34
C HIS A 94 2.48 -11.76 -15.68
N LEU A 95 3.70 -12.29 -15.85
CA LEU A 95 4.11 -12.95 -17.09
C LEU A 95 3.78 -14.47 -17.12
N ILE A 96 3.03 -14.96 -16.13
CA ILE A 96 2.56 -16.34 -16.05
C ILE A 96 1.11 -16.37 -16.53
N THR A 97 0.83 -17.11 -17.59
CA THR A 97 -0.55 -17.35 -18.07
C THR A 97 -1.23 -18.39 -17.19
N ALA A 98 -2.55 -18.33 -17.06
CA ALA A 98 -3.34 -19.28 -16.29
C ALA A 98 -4.30 -20.06 -17.23
N ILE A 99 -3.76 -20.93 -18.08
CA ILE A 99 -4.50 -21.64 -19.12
C ILE A 99 -4.54 -23.15 -18.88
N ASN A 100 -3.37 -23.76 -18.67
CA ASN A 100 -3.22 -25.23 -18.63
C ASN A 100 -3.10 -25.78 -17.21
N GLY A 101 -2.76 -24.94 -16.23
CA GLY A 101 -2.54 -25.30 -14.84
C GLY A 101 -1.17 -24.88 -14.32
N ALA A 102 -1.06 -24.79 -13.00
CA ALA A 102 0.06 -24.13 -12.32
C ALA A 102 1.45 -24.58 -12.79
N LYS A 103 1.65 -25.89 -12.98
CA LYS A 103 2.97 -26.42 -13.38
C LYS A 103 3.30 -26.08 -14.82
N ASP A 104 2.40 -26.39 -15.74
CA ASP A 104 2.66 -26.23 -17.18
C ASP A 104 2.78 -24.77 -17.57
N ASP A 105 1.95 -23.89 -16.99
CA ASP A 105 1.99 -22.45 -17.23
C ASP A 105 3.25 -21.83 -16.65
N LEU A 106 3.73 -22.28 -15.48
CA LEU A 106 4.99 -21.83 -14.90
C LEU A 106 6.19 -22.28 -15.74
N ASP A 107 6.23 -23.56 -16.14
CA ASP A 107 7.31 -24.12 -16.97
C ASP A 107 7.39 -23.36 -18.32
N ASN A 108 6.24 -23.08 -18.93
CA ASN A 108 6.17 -22.29 -20.16
C ASN A 108 6.67 -20.85 -19.95
N ALA A 109 6.25 -20.18 -18.86
CA ALA A 109 6.68 -18.82 -18.55
C ALA A 109 8.21 -18.74 -18.35
N LEU A 110 8.81 -19.72 -17.66
CA LEU A 110 10.26 -19.80 -17.43
C LEU A 110 11.07 -19.94 -18.73
N ILE A 111 10.50 -20.57 -19.75
CA ILE A 111 11.11 -20.71 -21.08
C ILE A 111 10.90 -19.41 -21.87
N THR A 112 9.64 -18.98 -22.00
CA THR A 112 9.25 -17.88 -22.87
C THR A 112 9.81 -16.53 -22.40
N ASN A 113 9.82 -16.29 -21.09
CA ASN A 113 10.27 -15.01 -20.48
C ASN A 113 11.67 -15.12 -19.85
N LYS A 114 12.46 -16.12 -20.22
CA LYS A 114 13.79 -16.36 -19.64
C LYS A 114 14.69 -15.13 -19.63
N GLU A 115 14.70 -14.39 -20.74
CA GLU A 115 15.54 -13.20 -20.90
C GLU A 115 15.12 -12.10 -19.93
N VAL A 116 13.82 -11.86 -19.79
CA VAL A 116 13.24 -10.91 -18.85
C VAL A 116 13.60 -11.27 -17.40
N TYR A 117 13.38 -12.53 -17.01
CA TYR A 117 13.68 -12.97 -15.65
C TYR A 117 15.18 -12.87 -15.34
N ASN A 118 16.05 -13.22 -16.28
CA ASN A 118 17.50 -13.08 -16.12
C ASN A 118 17.91 -11.61 -15.93
N PHE A 119 17.32 -10.69 -16.71
CA PHE A 119 17.53 -9.26 -16.54
C PHE A 119 17.10 -8.81 -15.14
N LEU A 120 15.86 -9.12 -14.73
CA LEU A 120 15.33 -8.74 -13.43
C LEU A 120 16.18 -9.26 -12.26
N ILE A 121 16.60 -10.54 -12.31
CA ILE A 121 17.47 -11.13 -11.29
C ILE A 121 18.80 -10.36 -11.21
N SER A 122 19.47 -10.16 -12.33
CA SER A 122 20.78 -9.50 -12.37
C SER A 122 20.75 -8.06 -11.82
N VAL A 123 19.69 -7.33 -12.13
CA VAL A 123 19.50 -5.96 -11.62
C VAL A 123 19.16 -5.98 -10.13
N CYS A 124 18.26 -6.85 -9.70
CA CYS A 124 17.89 -6.97 -8.30
C CYS A 124 19.10 -7.32 -7.41
N GLU A 125 19.93 -8.28 -7.83
CA GLU A 125 21.15 -8.64 -7.14
C GLU A 125 22.14 -7.47 -7.05
N LYS A 126 22.35 -6.78 -8.16
CA LYS A 126 23.29 -5.66 -8.22
C LYS A 126 22.93 -4.49 -7.30
N TYR A 127 21.65 -4.15 -7.23
CA TYR A 127 21.18 -2.93 -6.54
C TYR A 127 20.51 -3.21 -5.18
N GLY A 128 20.54 -4.44 -4.70
CA GLY A 128 19.97 -4.81 -3.40
C GLY A 128 18.45 -4.79 -3.36
N ILE A 129 17.79 -5.02 -4.50
CA ILE A 129 16.34 -5.11 -4.64
C ILE A 129 15.89 -6.54 -4.32
N GLY A 130 14.83 -6.69 -3.53
CA GLY A 130 14.26 -8.01 -3.24
C GLY A 130 13.62 -8.62 -4.49
N PHE A 131 13.88 -9.90 -4.74
CA PHE A 131 13.38 -10.60 -5.91
C PHE A 131 12.50 -11.79 -5.53
N TRP A 132 11.23 -11.73 -5.91
CA TRP A 132 10.26 -12.81 -5.79
C TRP A 132 10.14 -13.51 -7.13
N LYS A 133 10.72 -14.71 -7.20
CA LYS A 133 10.81 -15.49 -8.45
C LYS A 133 9.45 -15.90 -9.01
N PRO A 134 9.35 -16.23 -10.32
CA PRO A 134 8.14 -16.79 -10.90
C PRO A 134 7.62 -17.99 -10.09
N GLY A 135 6.31 -17.99 -9.83
CA GLY A 135 5.65 -19.02 -9.00
C GLY A 135 5.72 -18.79 -7.49
N ALA A 136 6.31 -17.69 -7.01
CA ALA A 136 6.38 -17.37 -5.57
C ALA A 136 5.05 -16.87 -4.99
N GLY A 137 4.10 -16.48 -5.82
CA GLY A 137 2.78 -15.97 -5.43
C GLY A 137 2.45 -14.63 -6.06
N ILE A 138 1.22 -14.20 -5.90
CA ILE A 138 0.69 -12.92 -6.40
C ILE A 138 1.31 -11.77 -5.59
N ILE A 139 1.79 -10.72 -6.27
CA ILE A 139 2.44 -9.55 -5.66
C ILE A 139 1.66 -8.99 -4.46
N HIS A 140 0.35 -8.78 -4.60
CA HIS A 140 -0.45 -8.14 -3.55
C HIS A 140 -0.53 -8.98 -2.29
N GLN A 141 -0.65 -10.30 -2.44
CA GLN A 141 -0.68 -11.23 -1.31
C GLN A 141 0.69 -11.34 -0.65
N THR A 142 1.75 -11.42 -1.45
CA THR A 142 3.13 -11.43 -0.97
C THR A 142 3.46 -10.15 -0.18
N ILE A 143 3.02 -8.98 -0.66
CA ILE A 143 3.19 -7.70 0.05
C ILE A 143 2.41 -7.71 1.37
N LEU A 144 1.15 -8.14 1.36
CA LEU A 144 0.32 -8.19 2.56
C LEU A 144 0.93 -9.09 3.64
N GLU A 145 1.44 -10.27 3.24
CA GLU A 145 1.97 -11.28 4.14
C GLU A 145 3.37 -10.95 4.69
N ASN A 146 4.18 -10.21 3.93
CA ASN A 146 5.60 -10.06 4.28
C ASN A 146 6.00 -8.62 4.59
N TYR A 147 5.33 -7.61 4.05
CA TYR A 147 5.86 -6.25 4.06
C TYR A 147 4.91 -5.18 4.59
N ALA A 148 3.60 -5.32 4.36
CA ALA A 148 2.63 -4.32 4.80
C ALA A 148 2.55 -4.25 6.33
N PHE A 149 2.38 -3.05 6.86
CA PHE A 149 2.12 -2.81 8.28
C PHE A 149 1.30 -1.51 8.46
N PRO A 150 0.49 -1.41 9.53
CA PRO A 150 -0.38 -0.26 9.76
C PRO A 150 0.39 1.06 9.84
N GLY A 151 -0.15 2.13 9.29
CA GLY A 151 0.43 3.47 9.38
C GLY A 151 1.57 3.78 8.43
N SER A 152 1.94 2.84 7.57
CA SER A 152 2.98 3.03 6.55
C SER A 152 2.41 3.50 5.21
N LEU A 153 3.31 3.92 4.31
CA LEU A 153 2.97 4.36 2.97
C LEU A 153 3.88 3.68 1.94
N MET A 154 3.29 3.08 0.92
CA MET A 154 4.02 2.49 -0.20
C MET A 154 3.43 2.91 -1.55
N ILE A 155 4.26 2.81 -2.59
CA ILE A 155 3.81 2.84 -3.97
C ILE A 155 4.15 1.53 -4.67
N GLY A 156 3.38 1.20 -5.69
CA GLY A 156 3.62 0.00 -6.48
C GLY A 156 3.20 0.16 -7.92
N THR A 157 3.90 -0.53 -8.83
CA THR A 157 3.65 -0.43 -10.27
C THR A 157 2.51 -1.34 -10.74
N ASP A 158 1.49 -1.45 -9.91
CA ASP A 158 0.28 -2.24 -10.18
C ASP A 158 -0.96 -1.54 -9.64
N SER A 159 -2.08 -1.59 -10.36
CA SER A 159 -3.33 -0.93 -10.00
C SER A 159 -3.98 -1.49 -8.74
N HIS A 160 -3.69 -2.75 -8.37
CA HIS A 160 -4.21 -3.40 -7.17
C HIS A 160 -3.28 -3.30 -5.95
N THR A 161 -2.23 -2.47 -6.02
CA THR A 161 -1.39 -2.11 -4.86
C THR A 161 -2.22 -1.72 -3.62
N PRO A 162 -3.40 -1.06 -3.73
CA PRO A 162 -4.30 -0.75 -2.61
C PRO A 162 -4.72 -1.94 -1.74
N ASN A 163 -4.51 -3.18 -2.16
CA ASN A 163 -4.73 -4.38 -1.36
C ASN A 163 -4.12 -4.30 0.05
N ALA A 164 -2.96 -3.68 0.19
CA ALA A 164 -2.27 -3.51 1.48
C ALA A 164 -3.01 -2.57 2.46
N GLY A 165 -3.99 -1.80 1.98
CA GLY A 165 -4.90 -1.02 2.83
C GLY A 165 -5.75 -1.88 3.78
N GLY A 166 -5.91 -3.17 3.46
CA GLY A 166 -6.51 -4.15 4.36
C GLY A 166 -5.74 -4.38 5.66
N LEU A 167 -4.46 -4.00 5.69
CA LEU A 167 -3.61 -3.98 6.89
C LEU A 167 -3.30 -2.54 7.36
N GLY A 168 -4.13 -1.56 7.00
CA GLY A 168 -4.02 -0.19 7.48
C GLY A 168 -2.83 0.61 6.91
N MET A 169 -2.35 0.25 5.72
CA MET A 169 -1.29 0.92 4.98
C MET A 169 -1.88 1.82 3.89
N ILE A 170 -1.35 3.00 3.66
CA ILE A 170 -1.60 3.71 2.41
C ILE A 170 -0.73 3.08 1.33
N ALA A 171 -1.36 2.47 0.34
CA ALA A 171 -0.68 1.79 -0.74
C ALA A 171 -1.29 2.25 -2.08
N ILE A 172 -0.48 2.84 -2.95
CA ILE A 172 -0.96 3.53 -4.15
C ILE A 172 -0.33 2.91 -5.40
N GLY A 173 -1.17 2.59 -6.38
CA GLY A 173 -0.73 2.18 -7.71
C GLY A 173 -0.22 3.38 -8.52
N VAL A 174 0.99 3.25 -9.09
CA VAL A 174 1.68 4.33 -9.82
C VAL A 174 2.31 3.83 -11.11
N GLY A 175 2.79 4.73 -11.94
CA GLY A 175 3.60 4.40 -13.11
C GLY A 175 5.05 4.05 -12.74
N GLY A 176 5.78 3.47 -13.71
CA GLY A 176 7.18 3.12 -13.52
C GLY A 176 8.08 4.34 -13.20
N ALA A 177 7.79 5.51 -13.78
CA ALA A 177 8.54 6.73 -13.53
C ALA A 177 8.45 7.17 -12.05
N ASP A 178 7.26 7.19 -11.48
CA ASP A 178 7.07 7.50 -10.06
C ASP A 178 7.84 6.54 -9.14
N ALA A 179 7.87 5.25 -9.50
CA ALA A 179 8.65 4.26 -8.78
C ALA A 179 10.16 4.58 -8.82
N VAL A 180 10.68 5.01 -9.96
CA VAL A 180 12.09 5.42 -10.13
C VAL A 180 12.39 6.65 -9.29
N ASP A 181 11.53 7.66 -9.27
CA ASP A 181 11.71 8.86 -8.45
C ASP A 181 11.92 8.49 -6.99
N VAL A 182 11.05 7.65 -6.44
CA VAL A 182 11.16 7.19 -5.05
C VAL A 182 12.40 6.32 -4.82
N MET A 183 12.76 5.46 -5.77
CA MET A 183 13.97 4.63 -5.69
C MET A 183 15.27 5.45 -5.74
N THR A 184 15.23 6.67 -6.29
CA THR A 184 16.37 7.59 -6.40
C THR A 184 16.38 8.71 -5.35
N ASP A 185 15.56 8.60 -4.29
CA ASP A 185 15.36 9.61 -3.21
C ASP A 185 14.76 10.94 -3.71
N SER A 186 14.19 10.96 -4.91
CA SER A 186 13.41 12.11 -5.37
C SER A 186 12.05 12.11 -4.66
N PRO A 187 11.56 13.27 -4.22
CA PRO A 187 10.23 13.38 -3.64
C PRO A 187 9.16 13.03 -4.68
N TRP A 188 8.20 12.20 -4.30
CA TRP A 188 7.08 11.89 -5.15
C TRP A 188 5.98 12.95 -5.00
N GLU A 189 5.66 13.64 -6.10
CA GLU A 189 4.61 14.65 -6.14
C GLU A 189 3.23 14.03 -6.29
N VAL A 190 2.32 14.38 -5.40
CA VAL A 190 0.93 13.94 -5.43
C VAL A 190 -0.03 15.07 -5.06
N ASN A 191 -1.20 15.11 -5.67
CA ASN A 191 -2.28 15.98 -5.20
C ASN A 191 -2.78 15.51 -3.85
N TRP A 192 -2.89 16.43 -2.86
CA TRP A 192 -3.47 16.12 -1.56
C TRP A 192 -4.88 15.56 -1.75
N PRO A 193 -5.13 14.28 -1.39
CA PRO A 193 -6.36 13.62 -1.78
C PRO A 193 -7.57 14.11 -1.00
N GLY A 194 -8.75 13.99 -1.61
CA GLY A 194 -9.99 13.99 -0.86
C GLY A 194 -10.12 12.72 -0.02
N VAL A 195 -10.97 12.71 0.98
CA VAL A 195 -11.27 11.51 1.77
C VAL A 195 -12.77 11.24 1.72
N ILE A 196 -13.12 9.98 1.41
CA ILE A 196 -14.49 9.47 1.51
C ILE A 196 -14.52 8.53 2.72
N GLY A 197 -15.28 8.91 3.75
CA GLY A 197 -15.53 8.04 4.90
C GLY A 197 -16.64 7.03 4.58
N VAL A 198 -16.36 5.74 4.77
CA VAL A 198 -17.34 4.65 4.61
C VAL A 198 -17.59 3.99 5.96
N LYS A 199 -18.74 4.28 6.56
CA LYS A 199 -19.14 3.69 7.84
C LYS A 199 -19.73 2.30 7.64
N LEU A 200 -19.07 1.29 8.19
CA LEU A 200 -19.57 -0.08 8.22
C LEU A 200 -20.26 -0.34 9.56
N VAL A 201 -21.49 -0.83 9.48
CA VAL A 201 -22.32 -1.17 10.64
C VAL A 201 -22.78 -2.63 10.55
N GLY A 202 -22.95 -3.29 11.70
CA GLY A 202 -23.34 -4.70 11.75
C GLY A 202 -22.22 -5.65 11.32
N GLU A 203 -22.61 -6.80 10.83
CA GLU A 203 -21.71 -7.89 10.44
C GLU A 203 -22.21 -8.59 9.17
N LEU A 204 -21.29 -9.25 8.45
CA LEU A 204 -21.65 -10.12 7.34
C LEU A 204 -22.38 -11.36 7.84
N LYS A 205 -23.47 -11.72 7.19
CA LYS A 205 -24.32 -12.88 7.56
C LYS A 205 -24.49 -13.82 6.37
N ASP A 206 -24.76 -15.07 6.68
CA ASP A 206 -25.08 -16.12 5.73
C ASP A 206 -24.02 -16.25 4.62
N TRP A 207 -24.41 -16.03 3.38
CA TRP A 207 -23.57 -16.12 2.19
C TRP A 207 -22.86 -14.80 1.83
N ALA A 208 -23.06 -13.72 2.58
CA ALA A 208 -22.42 -12.45 2.31
C ALA A 208 -20.90 -12.52 2.58
N SER A 209 -20.13 -11.98 1.70
CA SER A 209 -18.67 -11.96 1.74
C SER A 209 -18.13 -10.53 1.80
N PRO A 210 -16.86 -10.31 2.18
CA PRO A 210 -16.25 -8.99 2.09
C PRO A 210 -16.34 -8.35 0.71
N LYS A 211 -16.35 -9.16 -0.37
CA LYS A 211 -16.51 -8.67 -1.73
C LYS A 211 -17.86 -7.98 -1.96
N ASP A 212 -18.93 -8.40 -1.31
CA ASP A 212 -20.24 -7.78 -1.44
C ASP A 212 -20.25 -6.34 -0.91
N ILE A 213 -19.43 -6.02 0.08
CA ILE A 213 -19.26 -4.66 0.60
C ILE A 213 -18.75 -3.72 -0.49
N ILE A 214 -17.64 -4.10 -1.15
CA ILE A 214 -17.05 -3.25 -2.18
C ILE A 214 -17.91 -3.22 -3.45
N LEU A 215 -18.60 -4.30 -3.80
CA LEU A 215 -19.56 -4.31 -4.91
C LEU A 215 -20.74 -3.36 -4.63
N LYS A 216 -21.25 -3.35 -3.40
CA LYS A 216 -22.27 -2.38 -2.97
C LYS A 216 -21.77 -0.94 -3.09
N LEU A 217 -20.54 -0.69 -2.62
CA LEU A 217 -19.92 0.62 -2.71
C LEU A 217 -19.70 1.05 -4.18
N ALA A 218 -19.26 0.13 -5.04
CA ALA A 218 -19.11 0.37 -6.47
C ALA A 218 -20.44 0.74 -7.14
N GLY A 219 -21.54 0.11 -6.71
CA GLY A 219 -22.89 0.49 -7.17
C GLY A 219 -23.32 1.90 -6.74
N ILE A 220 -22.74 2.44 -5.64
CA ILE A 220 -23.03 3.78 -5.13
C ILE A 220 -22.11 4.83 -5.78
N LEU A 221 -20.80 4.59 -5.77
CA LEU A 221 -19.79 5.54 -6.25
C LEU A 221 -19.61 5.52 -7.76
N THR A 222 -19.97 4.41 -8.41
CA THR A 222 -19.65 4.14 -9.81
C THR A 222 -18.15 4.12 -10.08
N VAL A 223 -17.71 4.00 -11.32
CA VAL A 223 -16.28 3.86 -11.70
C VAL A 223 -15.47 5.17 -11.55
N LYS A 224 -16.07 6.29 -11.23
CA LYS A 224 -15.41 7.60 -11.13
C LYS A 224 -15.60 8.31 -9.79
N GLY A 225 -16.45 7.79 -8.91
CA GLY A 225 -16.79 8.49 -7.67
C GLY A 225 -15.62 8.65 -6.69
N GLY A 226 -14.64 7.75 -6.78
CA GLY A 226 -13.42 7.77 -5.97
C GLY A 226 -12.25 8.59 -6.55
N THR A 227 -12.38 9.17 -7.76
CA THR A 227 -11.27 9.85 -8.45
C THR A 227 -10.66 10.96 -7.59
N GLY A 228 -9.33 10.91 -7.39
CA GLY A 228 -8.58 11.85 -6.57
C GLY A 228 -8.87 11.76 -5.07
N LYS A 229 -9.49 10.66 -4.62
CA LYS A 229 -9.87 10.47 -3.21
C LYS A 229 -9.33 9.16 -2.67
N ILE A 230 -9.16 9.13 -1.36
CA ILE A 230 -8.86 7.93 -0.58
C ILE A 230 -10.14 7.52 0.16
N ILE A 231 -10.48 6.23 0.12
CA ILE A 231 -11.61 5.70 0.86
C ILE A 231 -11.10 5.21 2.22
N GLU A 232 -11.62 5.81 3.29
CA GLU A 232 -11.31 5.42 4.66
C GLU A 232 -12.51 4.73 5.30
N TYR A 233 -12.36 3.45 5.62
CA TYR A 233 -13.41 2.66 6.27
C TYR A 233 -13.37 2.88 7.77
N PHE A 234 -14.52 2.93 8.42
CA PHE A 234 -14.65 3.09 9.86
C PHE A 234 -15.95 2.46 10.41
N GLY A 235 -16.14 2.52 11.71
CA GLY A 235 -17.32 1.98 12.39
C GLY A 235 -17.14 0.54 12.89
N GLU A 236 -18.08 0.07 13.72
CA GLU A 236 -17.97 -1.22 14.42
C GLU A 236 -17.93 -2.41 13.46
N GLY A 237 -18.59 -2.31 12.30
CA GLY A 237 -18.57 -3.37 11.29
C GLY A 237 -17.18 -3.70 10.77
N THR A 238 -16.22 -2.75 10.82
CA THR A 238 -14.83 -3.03 10.40
C THR A 238 -14.16 -4.12 11.24
N LYS A 239 -14.52 -4.21 12.53
CA LYS A 239 -13.94 -5.15 13.50
C LYS A 239 -14.38 -6.59 13.27
N THR A 240 -15.47 -6.80 12.53
CA THR A 240 -16.01 -8.14 12.22
C THR A 240 -15.35 -8.79 11.01
N ILE A 241 -14.63 -8.02 10.19
CA ILE A 241 -14.03 -8.46 8.94
C ILE A 241 -12.59 -8.89 9.18
N SER A 242 -12.18 -10.05 8.65
CA SER A 242 -10.79 -10.52 8.71
C SER A 242 -9.84 -9.56 7.96
N CYS A 243 -8.55 -9.59 8.27
CA CYS A 243 -7.55 -8.78 7.56
C CYS A 243 -7.56 -9.07 6.05
N THR A 244 -7.62 -10.33 5.63
CA THR A 244 -7.73 -10.73 4.23
C THR A 244 -9.04 -10.28 3.58
N GLY A 245 -10.14 -10.28 4.34
CA GLY A 245 -11.42 -9.71 3.90
C GLY A 245 -11.35 -8.20 3.66
N LYS A 246 -10.69 -7.47 4.56
CA LYS A 246 -10.39 -6.03 4.37
C LYS A 246 -9.51 -5.81 3.13
N ALA A 247 -8.50 -6.66 2.93
CA ALA A 247 -7.65 -6.61 1.74
C ALA A 247 -8.44 -6.85 0.45
N THR A 248 -9.42 -7.75 0.45
CA THR A 248 -10.34 -7.94 -0.68
C THR A 248 -11.13 -6.66 -0.99
N ILE A 249 -11.58 -5.95 0.04
CA ILE A 249 -12.33 -4.69 -0.12
C ILE A 249 -11.42 -3.60 -0.69
N THR A 250 -10.23 -3.41 -0.12
CA THR A 250 -9.30 -2.36 -0.54
C THR A 250 -8.70 -2.64 -1.92
N ASN A 251 -8.50 -3.91 -2.27
CA ASN A 251 -8.02 -4.33 -3.58
C ASN A 251 -8.89 -3.78 -4.72
N MET A 252 -10.20 -3.83 -4.57
CA MET A 252 -11.16 -3.34 -5.56
C MET A 252 -11.43 -1.83 -5.51
N GLY A 253 -10.65 -1.07 -4.77
CA GLY A 253 -10.74 0.40 -4.78
C GLY A 253 -10.41 1.02 -6.13
N ALA A 254 -9.59 0.35 -6.94
CA ALA A 254 -9.26 0.77 -8.31
C ALA A 254 -10.50 0.83 -9.21
N GLU A 255 -11.46 -0.07 -9.07
CA GLU A 255 -12.68 -0.15 -9.88
C GLU A 255 -13.65 0.99 -9.63
N VAL A 256 -13.53 1.69 -8.51
CA VAL A 256 -14.30 2.92 -8.22
C VAL A 256 -13.48 4.19 -8.49
N GLY A 257 -12.29 4.05 -9.07
CA GLY A 257 -11.38 5.15 -9.41
C GLY A 257 -10.70 5.79 -8.20
N ALA A 258 -10.74 5.16 -7.02
CA ALA A 258 -10.09 5.69 -5.83
C ALA A 258 -8.55 5.62 -5.95
N THR A 259 -7.86 6.63 -5.44
CA THR A 259 -6.39 6.64 -5.34
C THR A 259 -5.90 5.45 -4.51
N THR A 260 -6.56 5.19 -3.39
CA THR A 260 -6.38 4.01 -2.55
C THR A 260 -7.52 3.90 -1.56
N SER A 261 -7.50 2.88 -0.73
CA SER A 261 -8.42 2.75 0.41
C SER A 261 -7.75 2.03 1.57
N LEU A 262 -8.21 2.28 2.80
CA LEU A 262 -7.61 1.67 3.98
C LEU A 262 -8.61 1.51 5.12
N PHE A 263 -8.24 0.62 6.05
CA PHE A 263 -8.95 0.36 7.29
C PHE A 263 -8.12 0.83 8.50
N PRO A 264 -8.76 1.25 9.59
CA PRO A 264 -8.06 1.50 10.86
C PRO A 264 -7.52 0.19 11.43
N TYR A 265 -6.44 0.29 12.21
CA TYR A 265 -5.86 -0.86 12.89
C TYR A 265 -6.83 -1.49 13.90
N ASP A 266 -6.85 -2.81 13.96
CA ASP A 266 -7.65 -3.58 14.91
C ASP A 266 -7.04 -4.95 15.25
N LYS A 267 -7.73 -5.68 16.13
CA LYS A 267 -7.34 -7.01 16.59
C LYS A 267 -7.18 -8.02 15.44
N LYS A 268 -7.98 -7.95 14.38
CA LYS A 268 -7.86 -8.85 13.22
C LYS A 268 -6.56 -8.63 12.44
N MET A 269 -6.08 -7.41 12.40
CA MET A 269 -4.77 -7.10 11.82
C MET A 269 -3.62 -7.59 12.71
N PHE A 270 -3.76 -7.45 14.04
CA PHE A 270 -2.82 -8.05 15.00
C PHE A 270 -2.70 -9.55 14.79
N GLU A 271 -3.83 -10.26 14.80
CA GLU A 271 -3.89 -11.71 14.59
C GLU A 271 -3.24 -12.14 13.27
N TYR A 272 -3.45 -11.36 12.20
CA TYR A 272 -2.86 -11.62 10.89
C TYR A 272 -1.33 -11.42 10.88
N LEU A 273 -0.83 -10.36 11.50
CA LEU A 273 0.61 -10.14 11.64
C LEU A 273 1.28 -11.28 12.41
N VAL A 274 0.65 -11.76 13.50
CA VAL A 274 1.16 -12.93 14.26
C VAL A 274 1.13 -14.19 13.40
N ALA A 275 0.04 -14.45 12.69
CA ALA A 275 -0.12 -15.63 11.83
C ALA A 275 0.87 -15.66 10.65
N THR A 276 1.33 -14.49 10.22
CA THR A 276 2.36 -14.33 9.17
C THR A 276 3.78 -14.16 9.74
N SER A 277 4.03 -14.65 10.96
CA SER A 277 5.35 -14.65 11.62
C SER A 277 5.95 -13.26 11.84
N ARG A 278 5.11 -12.23 12.03
CA ARG A 278 5.49 -10.84 12.26
C ARG A 278 5.06 -10.31 13.63
N SER A 279 5.23 -11.14 14.67
CA SER A 279 4.82 -10.83 16.05
C SER A 279 5.46 -9.56 16.60
N ASP A 280 6.71 -9.27 16.24
CA ASP A 280 7.40 -8.04 16.63
C ASP A 280 6.70 -6.80 16.07
N ILE A 281 6.26 -6.86 14.80
CA ILE A 281 5.52 -5.79 14.15
C ILE A 281 4.12 -5.66 14.77
N ALA A 282 3.47 -6.78 15.07
CA ALA A 282 2.18 -6.78 15.74
C ALA A 282 2.26 -6.07 17.10
N SER A 283 3.30 -6.35 17.90
CA SER A 283 3.51 -5.70 19.19
C SER A 283 3.75 -4.18 19.05
N LEU A 284 4.58 -3.77 18.09
CA LEU A 284 4.81 -2.35 17.82
C LEU A 284 3.53 -1.62 17.36
N ALA A 285 2.70 -2.27 16.54
CA ALA A 285 1.42 -1.71 16.11
C ALA A 285 0.42 -1.60 17.27
N GLU A 286 0.37 -2.60 18.15
CA GLU A 286 -0.51 -2.59 19.34
C GLU A 286 -0.15 -1.46 20.31
N GLU A 287 1.13 -1.14 20.49
CA GLU A 287 1.57 0.01 21.28
C GLU A 287 1.04 1.35 20.74
N LEU A 288 0.79 1.44 19.44
CA LEU A 288 0.35 2.65 18.74
C LEU A 288 -1.12 2.62 18.29
N LYS A 289 -1.90 1.63 18.70
CA LYS A 289 -3.26 1.39 18.22
C LYS A 289 -4.18 2.61 18.26
N ASP A 290 -4.05 3.46 19.27
CA ASP A 290 -4.88 4.67 19.43
C ASP A 290 -4.51 5.76 18.41
N HIS A 291 -3.35 5.67 17.80
CA HIS A 291 -2.90 6.58 16.74
C HIS A 291 -3.14 6.03 15.33
N LEU A 292 -3.25 4.70 15.18
CA LEU A 292 -3.43 4.02 13.90
C LEU A 292 -4.91 3.94 13.46
N LYS A 293 -5.64 5.01 13.71
CA LYS A 293 -7.05 5.25 13.34
C LYS A 293 -7.30 6.75 13.21
N ALA A 294 -8.47 7.15 12.70
CA ALA A 294 -8.92 8.53 12.78
C ALA A 294 -9.03 9.00 14.24
N ASP A 295 -8.99 10.30 14.48
CA ASP A 295 -9.37 10.88 15.76
C ASP A 295 -10.87 10.61 16.00
N ASP A 296 -11.27 10.34 17.26
CA ASP A 296 -12.62 9.88 17.57
C ASP A 296 -13.73 10.89 17.18
N GLU A 297 -13.39 12.16 17.10
CA GLU A 297 -14.29 13.24 16.72
C GLU A 297 -14.49 13.37 15.18
N VAL A 298 -13.78 12.59 14.37
CA VAL A 298 -13.93 12.61 12.90
C VAL A 298 -15.11 11.75 12.42
N ALA A 299 -15.53 10.75 13.21
CA ALA A 299 -16.51 9.72 12.86
C ALA A 299 -17.98 10.11 13.10
#